data_fc6b53b2637a5354303bdf52b2a3b233
#
_entry.id   fc6b53b2637a5354303bdf52b2a3b233
#
_cell.length_a   1.000
_cell.length_b   1.000
_cell.length_c   1.000
_cell.angle_alpha   90.00
_cell.angle_beta   90.00
_cell.angle_gamma   90.00
#
_symmetry.space_group_name_H-M   'P 1'
#
loop_
_entity.id
_entity.type
_entity.pdbx_description
1 polymer ?
#
loop_
_entity_poly.entity_id
_entity_poly.type
_entity_poly.pdbx_seq_one_letter_code
_entity_poly.pdbx_strand_id
1 'polypeptide(L)'
;MKKVIVFQHVNNEDLEKIEEYLLKKDFVIEKIRLYENEDIPKDLSQFSLMISLGGPMDTWMVKQFPWIVKEKNAIKEFVINLEKPFIGICLGCQLLGEVLGGKIQKSKFSEIGFFNLIAKETMKNDRNLNFFPKKVPVFQWHSYEVCSLSNSKTENLATTSCTENQFFRYKSHAYGLQFHFEIDLNTIEKWLKEKTFRITLENIFGSNPIKNIKKKYLNEINQMNLLCENFI
;
A
#
# COMPACT_ATOMS: atom_id res chain seq x y z
N MET A 1 3.25 6.44 24.71
CA MET A 1 3.59 6.76 23.32
C MET A 1 2.89 5.76 22.42
N LYS A 2 2.34 6.21 21.28
CA LYS A 2 1.74 5.32 20.29
C LYS A 2 2.85 4.64 19.51
N LYS A 3 2.81 3.30 19.39
CA LYS A 3 3.78 2.55 18.61
C LYS A 3 3.15 2.08 17.31
N VAL A 4 3.89 2.16 16.20
CA VAL A 4 3.53 1.53 14.94
C VAL A 4 4.54 0.45 14.60
N ILE A 5 4.04 -0.73 14.21
CA ILE A 5 4.86 -1.79 13.62
C ILE A 5 4.75 -1.73 12.10
N VAL A 6 5.89 -1.83 11.41
CA VAL A 6 5.98 -1.71 9.95
C VAL A 6 6.66 -2.94 9.40
N PHE A 7 6.02 -3.65 8.49
CA PHE A 7 6.61 -4.76 7.76
C PHE A 7 7.19 -4.25 6.45
N GLN A 8 8.51 -4.38 6.30
CA GLN A 8 9.27 -3.98 5.12
C GLN A 8 9.77 -5.22 4.39
N HIS A 9 9.50 -5.30 3.07
CA HIS A 9 9.74 -6.50 2.26
C HIS A 9 11.01 -6.42 1.41
N VAL A 10 11.47 -5.21 1.11
CA VAL A 10 12.71 -4.93 0.38
C VAL A 10 13.32 -3.60 0.84
N ASN A 11 14.61 -3.43 0.65
CA ASN A 11 15.34 -2.25 1.15
C ASN A 11 14.96 -0.94 0.43
N ASN A 12 14.51 -1.02 -0.81
CA ASN A 12 14.20 0.16 -1.65
C ASN A 12 12.71 0.57 -1.65
N GLU A 13 11.88 -0.09 -0.85
CA GLU A 13 10.49 0.30 -0.57
C GLU A 13 10.34 0.50 0.94
N ASP A 14 10.14 1.75 1.37
CA ASP A 14 10.03 2.15 2.76
C ASP A 14 8.76 2.99 2.97
N LEU A 15 8.55 3.49 4.17
CA LEU A 15 7.43 4.36 4.56
C LEU A 15 7.41 5.69 3.78
N GLU A 16 8.56 6.16 3.32
CA GLU A 16 8.73 7.42 2.59
C GLU A 16 7.97 8.59 3.28
N LYS A 17 6.96 9.18 2.64
CA LYS A 17 6.17 10.28 3.24
C LYS A 17 5.38 9.87 4.47
N ILE A 18 4.99 8.63 4.59
CA ILE A 18 4.27 8.13 5.77
C ILE A 18 5.13 8.28 7.03
N GLU A 19 6.45 8.04 6.96
CA GLU A 19 7.35 8.18 8.11
C GLU A 19 7.32 9.58 8.69
N GLU A 20 7.39 10.59 7.81
CA GLU A 20 7.34 11.99 8.20
C GLU A 20 6.04 12.33 8.96
N TYR A 21 4.89 11.85 8.46
CA TYR A 21 3.58 12.11 9.08
C TYR A 21 3.37 11.35 10.39
N LEU A 22 3.87 10.11 10.48
CA LEU A 22 3.84 9.35 11.73
C LEU A 22 4.67 10.03 12.83
N LEU A 23 5.86 10.49 12.49
CA LEU A 23 6.74 11.21 13.42
C LEU A 23 6.11 12.53 13.90
N LYS A 24 5.44 13.27 13.00
CA LYS A 24 4.69 14.50 13.37
C LYS A 24 3.52 14.22 14.34
N LYS A 25 3.02 12.98 14.36
CA LYS A 25 1.94 12.53 15.26
C LYS A 25 2.45 11.78 16.49
N ASP A 26 3.74 11.91 16.82
CA ASP A 26 4.42 11.31 17.97
C ASP A 26 4.35 9.78 18.02
N PHE A 27 4.32 9.11 16.85
CA PHE A 27 4.47 7.67 16.78
C PHE A 27 5.93 7.25 16.95
N VAL A 28 6.15 6.18 17.70
CA VAL A 28 7.41 5.44 17.69
C VAL A 28 7.31 4.33 16.68
N ILE A 29 8.22 4.36 15.68
CA ILE A 29 8.22 3.44 14.54
C ILE A 29 9.15 2.27 14.83
N GLU A 30 8.59 1.06 14.77
CA GLU A 30 9.34 -0.20 14.85
C GLU A 30 9.24 -0.92 13.51
N LYS A 31 10.33 -0.88 12.71
CA LYS A 31 10.41 -1.52 11.40
C LYS A 31 10.93 -2.95 11.56
N ILE A 32 10.23 -3.90 10.98
CA ILE A 32 10.63 -5.32 10.87
C ILE A 32 11.03 -5.58 9.43
N ARG A 33 12.31 -5.78 9.18
CA ARG A 33 12.87 -6.05 7.86
C ARG A 33 12.76 -7.52 7.52
N LEU A 34 11.61 -7.91 6.98
CA LEU A 34 11.32 -9.31 6.66
C LEU A 34 12.31 -9.89 5.63
N TYR A 35 12.85 -9.04 4.74
CA TYR A 35 13.89 -9.44 3.78
C TYR A 35 15.25 -9.75 4.45
N GLU A 36 15.49 -9.28 5.66
CA GLU A 36 16.65 -9.63 6.50
C GLU A 36 16.33 -10.79 7.46
N ASN A 37 15.13 -11.39 7.37
CA ASN A 37 14.62 -12.43 8.25
C ASN A 37 14.49 -11.99 9.72
N GLU A 38 14.26 -10.70 9.97
CA GLU A 38 13.91 -10.23 11.32
C GLU A 38 12.60 -10.88 11.80
N ASP A 39 12.56 -11.23 13.08
CA ASP A 39 11.40 -11.91 13.65
C ASP A 39 10.28 -10.93 13.97
N ILE A 40 9.06 -11.33 13.66
CA ILE A 40 7.85 -10.60 14.04
C ILE A 40 7.63 -10.78 15.55
N PRO A 41 7.41 -9.69 16.33
CA PRO A 41 7.13 -9.77 17.75
C PRO A 41 5.93 -10.68 18.07
N LYS A 42 6.06 -11.50 19.09
CA LYS A 42 4.95 -12.40 19.53
C LYS A 42 3.76 -11.65 20.06
N ASP A 43 3.99 -10.56 20.80
CA ASP A 43 2.95 -9.69 21.33
C ASP A 43 2.75 -8.47 20.44
N LEU A 44 1.69 -8.51 19.63
CA LEU A 44 1.28 -7.41 18.76
C LEU A 44 0.34 -6.42 19.46
N SER A 45 -0.13 -6.75 20.68
CA SER A 45 -1.09 -5.91 21.40
C SER A 45 -0.51 -4.56 21.82
N GLN A 46 0.80 -4.45 21.92
CA GLN A 46 1.51 -3.21 22.29
C GLN A 46 1.50 -2.14 21.18
N PHE A 47 1.22 -2.51 19.91
CA PHE A 47 1.19 -1.57 18.80
C PHE A 47 -0.20 -0.98 18.61
N SER A 48 -0.25 0.31 18.26
CA SER A 48 -1.49 1.05 18.00
C SER A 48 -1.88 1.03 16.51
N LEU A 49 -0.91 0.75 15.64
CA LEU A 49 -1.07 0.70 14.18
C LEU A 49 -0.09 -0.35 13.62
N MET A 50 -0.52 -1.08 12.60
CA MET A 50 0.34 -1.92 11.78
C MET A 50 0.30 -1.44 10.34
N ILE A 51 1.47 -1.35 9.71
CA ILE A 51 1.61 -1.02 8.29
C ILE A 51 2.37 -2.16 7.60
N SER A 52 1.80 -2.71 6.54
CA SER A 52 2.44 -3.68 5.64
C SER A 52 2.71 -3.00 4.31
N LEU A 53 3.97 -2.87 3.94
CA LEU A 53 4.41 -2.10 2.77
C LEU A 53 4.24 -2.86 1.45
N GLY A 54 4.69 -2.26 0.36
CA GLY A 54 4.82 -2.88 -0.94
C GLY A 54 5.99 -3.86 -1.04
N GLY A 55 6.08 -4.54 -2.17
CA GLY A 55 7.18 -5.46 -2.47
C GLY A 55 6.97 -6.17 -3.80
N PRO A 56 8.06 -6.61 -4.45
CA PRO A 56 8.01 -7.30 -5.74
C PRO A 56 7.59 -8.77 -5.65
N MET A 57 7.28 -9.29 -4.45
CA MET A 57 6.88 -10.66 -4.23
C MET A 57 5.39 -10.83 -4.54
N ASP A 58 5.04 -12.03 -4.99
CA ASP A 58 3.64 -12.46 -5.04
C ASP A 58 3.24 -13.16 -3.74
N THR A 59 1.99 -13.04 -3.32
CA THR A 59 1.48 -13.57 -2.05
C THR A 59 1.58 -15.09 -1.88
N TRP A 60 1.79 -15.83 -2.97
CA TRP A 60 1.97 -17.30 -2.99
C TRP A 60 3.42 -17.76 -3.01
N MET A 61 4.40 -16.85 -3.07
CA MET A 61 5.84 -17.18 -3.09
C MET A 61 6.37 -17.65 -1.72
N VAL A 62 5.54 -18.37 -0.96
CA VAL A 62 5.82 -18.78 0.43
C VAL A 62 7.01 -19.74 0.58
N LYS A 63 7.38 -20.46 -0.49
CA LYS A 63 8.58 -21.32 -0.48
C LYS A 63 9.86 -20.50 -0.53
N GLN A 64 9.86 -19.42 -1.32
CA GLN A 64 11.01 -18.52 -1.49
C GLN A 64 11.09 -17.51 -0.35
N PHE A 65 9.95 -17.05 0.12
CA PHE A 65 9.79 -16.04 1.18
C PHE A 65 8.91 -16.59 2.32
N PRO A 66 9.45 -17.46 3.20
CA PRO A 66 8.65 -18.09 4.27
C PRO A 66 8.01 -17.10 5.26
N TRP A 67 8.57 -15.90 5.37
CA TRP A 67 8.03 -14.83 6.19
C TRP A 67 6.63 -14.37 5.74
N ILE A 68 6.23 -14.58 4.47
CA ILE A 68 4.86 -14.27 3.99
C ILE A 68 3.79 -14.98 4.83
N VAL A 69 4.03 -16.23 5.22
CA VAL A 69 3.11 -16.98 6.09
C VAL A 69 3.06 -16.38 7.49
N LYS A 70 4.24 -16.01 8.05
CA LYS A 70 4.33 -15.38 9.37
C LYS A 70 3.59 -14.04 9.37
N GLU A 71 3.76 -13.24 8.32
CA GLU A 71 3.12 -11.94 8.17
C GLU A 71 1.60 -12.06 8.01
N LYS A 72 1.09 -12.97 7.17
CA LYS A 72 -0.36 -13.23 7.08
C LYS A 72 -0.96 -13.59 8.43
N ASN A 73 -0.26 -14.39 9.24
CA ASN A 73 -0.71 -14.73 10.59
C ASN A 73 -0.71 -13.51 11.52
N ALA A 74 0.31 -12.65 11.43
CA ALA A 74 0.39 -11.41 12.19
C ALA A 74 -0.72 -10.43 11.78
N ILE A 75 -0.99 -10.27 10.47
CA ILE A 75 -2.09 -9.45 9.97
C ILE A 75 -3.43 -10.00 10.49
N LYS A 76 -3.63 -11.32 10.41
CA LYS A 76 -4.85 -11.96 10.95
C LYS A 76 -5.04 -11.68 12.42
N GLU A 77 -4.00 -11.88 13.23
CA GLU A 77 -4.03 -11.58 14.65
C GLU A 77 -4.38 -10.12 14.92
N PHE A 78 -3.69 -9.20 14.26
CA PHE A 78 -3.84 -7.76 14.48
C PHE A 78 -5.21 -7.22 14.02
N VAL A 79 -5.64 -7.61 12.82
CA VAL A 79 -6.85 -7.08 12.18
C VAL A 79 -8.12 -7.78 12.66
N ILE A 80 -8.09 -9.12 12.81
CA ILE A 80 -9.31 -9.89 13.07
C ILE A 80 -9.50 -10.11 14.58
N ASN A 81 -8.44 -10.50 15.29
CA ASN A 81 -8.55 -10.86 16.70
C ASN A 81 -8.42 -9.65 17.63
N LEU A 82 -7.41 -8.78 17.37
CA LEU A 82 -7.19 -7.57 18.17
C LEU A 82 -8.01 -6.36 17.68
N GLU A 83 -8.59 -6.43 16.50
CA GLU A 83 -9.39 -5.35 15.86
C GLU A 83 -8.68 -3.99 15.86
N LYS A 84 -7.37 -3.99 15.56
CA LYS A 84 -6.53 -2.80 15.59
C LYS A 84 -6.32 -2.18 14.21
N PRO A 85 -6.02 -0.87 14.15
CA PRO A 85 -5.77 -0.14 12.92
C PRO A 85 -4.67 -0.76 12.05
N PHE A 86 -4.97 -0.97 10.77
CA PHE A 86 -4.06 -1.58 9.80
C PHE A 86 -4.09 -0.83 8.46
N ILE A 87 -2.93 -0.67 7.86
CA ILE A 87 -2.77 -0.15 6.49
C ILE A 87 -1.90 -1.13 5.71
N GLY A 88 -2.44 -1.68 4.62
CA GLY A 88 -1.69 -2.49 3.65
C GLY A 88 -1.52 -1.75 2.35
N ILE A 89 -0.28 -1.63 1.85
CA ILE A 89 0.06 -0.93 0.61
C ILE A 89 0.57 -1.97 -0.40
N CYS A 90 0.03 -1.98 -1.61
CA CYS A 90 0.42 -2.85 -2.72
C CYS A 90 0.46 -4.34 -2.30
N LEU A 91 1.63 -4.94 -2.03
CA LEU A 91 1.72 -6.31 -1.50
C LEU A 91 0.96 -6.46 -0.18
N GLY A 92 1.12 -5.52 0.75
CA GLY A 92 0.40 -5.52 2.03
C GLY A 92 -1.13 -5.45 1.87
N CYS A 93 -1.62 -4.75 0.85
CA CYS A 93 -3.03 -4.76 0.47
C CYS A 93 -3.50 -6.15 0.02
N GLN A 94 -2.70 -6.82 -0.80
CA GLN A 94 -3.00 -8.17 -1.29
C GLN A 94 -2.97 -9.21 -0.16
N LEU A 95 -2.00 -9.10 0.77
CA LEU A 95 -1.94 -9.96 1.96
C LEU A 95 -3.17 -9.77 2.86
N LEU A 96 -3.60 -8.53 3.09
CA LEU A 96 -4.85 -8.25 3.80
C LEU A 96 -6.05 -8.87 3.06
N GLY A 97 -6.11 -8.70 1.74
CA GLY A 97 -7.18 -9.27 0.91
C GLY A 97 -7.31 -10.78 1.12
N GLU A 98 -6.21 -11.53 1.06
CA GLU A 98 -6.22 -12.98 1.30
C GLU A 98 -6.56 -13.35 2.76
N VAL A 99 -6.05 -12.62 3.74
CA VAL A 99 -6.39 -12.83 5.16
C VAL A 99 -7.89 -12.68 5.41
N LEU A 100 -8.54 -11.80 4.66
CA LEU A 100 -10.00 -11.59 4.71
C LEU A 100 -10.79 -12.59 3.83
N GLY A 101 -10.13 -13.59 3.24
CA GLY A 101 -10.75 -14.61 2.40
C GLY A 101 -10.96 -14.21 0.94
N GLY A 102 -10.37 -13.08 0.53
CA GLY A 102 -10.36 -12.63 -0.86
C GLY A 102 -9.41 -13.47 -1.73
N LYS A 103 -9.44 -13.22 -3.03
CA LYS A 103 -8.58 -13.90 -4.02
C LYS A 103 -7.71 -12.89 -4.74
N ILE A 104 -6.45 -13.29 -4.98
CA ILE A 104 -5.53 -12.56 -5.82
C ILE A 104 -5.53 -13.18 -7.21
N GLN A 105 -5.59 -12.33 -8.23
CA GLN A 105 -5.46 -12.76 -9.62
C GLN A 105 -4.55 -11.81 -10.40
N LYS A 106 -4.07 -12.28 -11.54
CA LYS A 106 -3.37 -11.42 -12.49
C LYS A 106 -4.36 -10.42 -13.07
N SER A 107 -4.02 -9.14 -13.01
CA SER A 107 -4.83 -8.06 -13.59
C SER A 107 -4.88 -8.20 -15.12
N LYS A 108 -5.98 -7.80 -15.73
CA LYS A 108 -6.13 -7.80 -17.18
C LYS A 108 -5.06 -6.94 -17.85
N PHE A 109 -4.71 -5.82 -17.22
CA PHE A 109 -3.62 -4.93 -17.62
C PHE A 109 -2.82 -4.57 -16.37
N SER A 110 -1.48 -4.57 -16.49
CA SER A 110 -0.63 -4.02 -15.44
C SER A 110 -0.84 -2.52 -15.35
N GLU A 111 -1.03 -2.00 -14.15
CA GLU A 111 -1.08 -0.55 -13.92
C GLU A 111 0.30 -0.11 -13.43
N ILE A 112 1.01 0.68 -14.24
CA ILE A 112 2.32 1.25 -13.91
C ILE A 112 2.34 2.72 -14.32
N GLY A 113 2.51 3.62 -13.35
CA GLY A 113 2.44 5.05 -13.54
C GLY A 113 1.25 5.69 -12.82
N PHE A 114 0.80 6.85 -13.31
CA PHE A 114 -0.31 7.58 -12.69
C PHE A 114 -1.65 7.18 -13.30
N PHE A 115 -2.55 6.72 -12.45
CA PHE A 115 -3.92 6.35 -12.78
C PHE A 115 -4.90 7.12 -11.91
N ASN A 116 -6.08 7.40 -12.44
CA ASN A 116 -7.12 8.07 -11.69
C ASN A 116 -7.85 7.07 -10.77
N LEU A 117 -7.70 7.23 -9.48
CA LEU A 117 -8.53 6.60 -8.47
C LEU A 117 -9.90 7.28 -8.48
N ILE A 118 -10.96 6.49 -8.55
CA ILE A 118 -12.35 6.94 -8.58
C ILE A 118 -13.03 6.46 -7.31
N ALA A 119 -13.39 7.41 -6.45
CA ALA A 119 -14.07 7.14 -5.19
C ALA A 119 -15.51 6.64 -5.43
N LYS A 120 -15.89 5.58 -4.72
CA LYS A 120 -17.26 5.06 -4.67
C LYS A 120 -18.10 5.81 -3.62
N GLU A 121 -19.40 5.63 -3.65
CA GLU A 121 -20.30 6.24 -2.66
C GLU A 121 -20.00 5.75 -1.23
N THR A 122 -19.55 4.51 -1.08
CA THR A 122 -19.08 3.95 0.19
C THR A 122 -17.98 4.76 0.83
N MET A 123 -17.02 5.28 0.04
CA MET A 123 -15.95 6.14 0.53
C MET A 123 -16.48 7.50 1.00
N LYS A 124 -17.42 8.10 0.27
CA LYS A 124 -17.99 9.40 0.65
C LYS A 124 -18.74 9.36 1.98
N ASN A 125 -19.32 8.21 2.31
CA ASN A 125 -20.05 7.98 3.54
C ASN A 125 -19.14 7.59 4.70
N ASP A 126 -17.83 7.38 4.45
CA ASP A 126 -16.84 7.11 5.46
C ASP A 126 -16.39 8.41 6.13
N ARG A 127 -16.61 8.53 7.44
CA ARG A 127 -16.23 9.71 8.22
C ARG A 127 -14.73 9.97 8.24
N ASN A 128 -13.93 8.93 8.10
CA ASN A 128 -12.47 9.01 8.10
C ASN A 128 -11.89 9.35 6.73
N LEU A 129 -12.71 9.27 5.65
CA LEU A 129 -12.26 9.41 4.26
C LEU A 129 -13.01 10.52 3.50
N ASN A 130 -13.82 11.32 4.16
CA ASN A 130 -14.61 12.38 3.55
C ASN A 130 -13.77 13.49 2.89
N PHE A 131 -12.46 13.54 3.19
CA PHE A 131 -11.50 14.44 2.55
C PHE A 131 -11.05 13.95 1.17
N PHE A 132 -11.30 12.67 0.82
CA PHE A 132 -10.93 12.14 -0.49
C PHE A 132 -11.79 12.77 -1.60
N PRO A 133 -11.16 13.32 -2.66
CA PRO A 133 -11.91 13.83 -3.81
C PRO A 133 -12.57 12.69 -4.59
N LYS A 134 -13.62 13.00 -5.35
CA LYS A 134 -14.30 12.01 -6.20
C LYS A 134 -13.34 11.31 -7.18
N LYS A 135 -12.28 12.01 -7.60
CA LYS A 135 -11.28 11.52 -8.53
C LYS A 135 -9.93 12.14 -8.18
N VAL A 136 -8.89 11.31 -8.10
CA VAL A 136 -7.53 11.76 -7.78
C VAL A 136 -6.50 10.86 -8.46
N PRO A 137 -5.42 11.42 -9.02
CA PRO A 137 -4.31 10.61 -9.54
C PRO A 137 -3.55 9.97 -8.39
N VAL A 138 -3.24 8.68 -8.55
CA VAL A 138 -2.39 7.90 -7.64
C VAL A 138 -1.36 7.13 -8.45
N PHE A 139 -0.21 6.83 -7.84
CA PHE A 139 0.81 6.04 -8.52
C PHE A 139 0.53 4.55 -8.36
N GLN A 140 0.68 3.80 -9.44
CA GLN A 140 0.45 2.36 -9.51
C GLN A 140 1.73 1.65 -9.94
N TRP A 141 1.97 0.48 -9.36
CA TRP A 141 3.00 -0.45 -9.83
C TRP A 141 2.60 -1.87 -9.47
N HIS A 142 1.65 -2.42 -10.19
CA HIS A 142 1.20 -3.79 -9.94
C HIS A 142 0.72 -4.50 -11.21
N SER A 143 0.81 -5.82 -11.18
CA SER A 143 0.31 -6.74 -12.21
C SER A 143 -0.70 -7.75 -11.66
N TYR A 144 -0.91 -7.73 -10.35
CA TYR A 144 -1.89 -8.56 -9.64
C TYR A 144 -2.79 -7.69 -8.79
N GLU A 145 -4.00 -8.17 -8.54
CA GLU A 145 -5.03 -7.44 -7.83
C GLU A 145 -5.85 -8.33 -6.90
N VAL A 146 -6.46 -7.75 -5.89
CA VAL A 146 -7.52 -8.39 -5.10
C VAL A 146 -8.79 -8.41 -5.94
N CYS A 147 -9.11 -9.55 -6.57
CA CYS A 147 -10.25 -9.65 -7.48
C CYS A 147 -11.59 -9.90 -6.78
N SER A 148 -11.57 -10.36 -5.53
CA SER A 148 -12.79 -10.56 -4.76
C SER A 148 -12.60 -10.17 -3.30
N LEU A 149 -13.63 -9.56 -2.72
CA LEU A 149 -13.74 -9.23 -1.31
C LEU A 149 -14.83 -10.12 -0.71
N SER A 150 -14.44 -11.32 -0.23
CA SER A 150 -15.39 -12.36 0.18
C SER A 150 -16.00 -12.12 1.58
N ASN A 151 -15.36 -11.29 2.41
CA ASN A 151 -15.85 -11.02 3.76
C ASN A 151 -16.95 -9.96 3.71
N SER A 152 -18.11 -10.26 4.28
CA SER A 152 -19.28 -9.36 4.32
C SER A 152 -19.06 -8.04 5.05
N LYS A 153 -17.98 -7.94 5.83
CA LYS A 153 -17.57 -6.72 6.55
C LYS A 153 -16.54 -5.91 5.78
N THR A 154 -16.23 -6.31 4.53
CA THR A 154 -15.28 -5.63 3.66
C THR A 154 -16.04 -4.82 2.62
N GLU A 155 -15.66 -3.56 2.45
CA GLU A 155 -16.27 -2.65 1.51
C GLU A 155 -15.23 -2.11 0.53
N ASN A 156 -15.56 -2.11 -0.76
CA ASN A 156 -14.79 -1.46 -1.79
C ASN A 156 -15.04 0.05 -1.76
N LEU A 157 -13.98 0.83 -1.60
CA LEU A 157 -14.02 2.29 -1.45
C LEU A 157 -13.69 3.02 -2.74
N ALA A 158 -12.80 2.47 -3.58
CA ALA A 158 -12.41 3.10 -4.84
C ALA A 158 -11.90 2.08 -5.86
N THR A 159 -11.95 2.50 -7.12
CA THR A 159 -11.58 1.72 -8.29
C THR A 159 -10.72 2.56 -9.25
N THR A 160 -10.05 1.91 -10.19
CA THR A 160 -9.55 2.53 -11.43
C THR A 160 -10.33 1.99 -12.62
N SER A 161 -9.97 2.40 -13.83
CA SER A 161 -10.57 1.82 -15.05
C SER A 161 -10.18 0.37 -15.29
N CYS A 162 -9.11 -0.12 -14.65
CA CYS A 162 -8.53 -1.46 -14.87
C CYS A 162 -8.72 -2.39 -13.68
N THR A 163 -8.74 -1.85 -12.47
CA THR A 163 -8.77 -2.62 -11.22
C THR A 163 -9.93 -2.19 -10.35
N GLU A 164 -10.80 -3.14 -9.99
CA GLU A 164 -12.03 -2.88 -9.23
C GLU A 164 -11.73 -2.57 -7.76
N ASN A 165 -10.88 -3.34 -7.10
CA ASN A 165 -10.61 -3.20 -5.67
C ASN A 165 -9.28 -2.47 -5.43
N GLN A 166 -9.22 -1.21 -5.83
CA GLN A 166 -8.04 -0.36 -5.65
C GLN A 166 -7.86 0.10 -4.20
N PHE A 167 -8.98 0.34 -3.54
CA PHE A 167 -9.01 0.75 -2.15
C PHE A 167 -10.20 0.09 -1.48
N PHE A 168 -9.93 -0.67 -0.42
CA PHE A 168 -10.99 -1.31 0.36
C PHE A 168 -10.71 -1.19 1.85
N ARG A 169 -11.75 -1.34 2.66
CA ARG A 169 -11.63 -1.42 4.11
C ARG A 169 -12.32 -2.66 4.66
N TYR A 170 -11.83 -3.15 5.77
CA TYR A 170 -12.50 -4.13 6.60
C TYR A 170 -12.97 -3.48 7.88
N LYS A 171 -14.28 -3.56 8.19
CA LYS A 171 -14.92 -2.78 9.26
C LYS A 171 -14.56 -1.29 9.13
N SER A 172 -14.08 -0.66 10.23
CA SER A 172 -13.67 0.76 10.27
C SER A 172 -12.19 0.97 10.58
N HIS A 173 -11.38 -0.10 10.57
CA HIS A 173 -10.02 -0.01 11.11
C HIS A 173 -8.92 -0.60 10.22
N ALA A 174 -9.24 -1.40 9.21
CA ALA A 174 -8.20 -1.96 8.35
C ALA A 174 -8.43 -1.57 6.88
N TYR A 175 -7.40 -1.02 6.26
CA TYR A 175 -7.44 -0.48 4.91
C TYR A 175 -6.41 -1.18 4.01
N GLY A 176 -6.83 -1.57 2.82
CA GLY A 176 -5.98 -2.08 1.76
C GLY A 176 -5.94 -1.12 0.58
N LEU A 177 -4.75 -0.61 0.26
CA LEU A 177 -4.45 0.31 -0.83
C LEU A 177 -3.58 -0.41 -1.86
N GLN A 178 -4.11 -0.71 -3.05
CA GLN A 178 -3.33 -1.32 -4.12
C GLN A 178 -2.33 -0.33 -4.73
N PHE A 179 -2.63 0.95 -4.66
CA PHE A 179 -1.82 2.06 -5.14
C PHE A 179 -0.80 2.54 -4.10
N HIS A 180 0.15 3.35 -4.58
CA HIS A 180 1.13 4.05 -3.79
C HIS A 180 0.76 5.53 -3.70
N PHE A 181 0.62 6.06 -2.51
CA PHE A 181 0.40 7.48 -2.23
C PHE A 181 1.51 8.08 -1.37
N GLU A 182 2.39 7.22 -0.87
CA GLU A 182 3.54 7.56 -0.04
C GLU A 182 4.75 8.05 -0.85
N ILE A 183 4.83 7.69 -2.13
CA ILE A 183 5.99 7.97 -2.97
C ILE A 183 6.09 9.45 -3.36
N ASP A 184 7.33 9.89 -3.55
CA ASP A 184 7.67 11.18 -4.14
C ASP A 184 8.67 11.01 -5.31
N LEU A 185 9.21 12.12 -5.80
CA LEU A 185 10.21 12.07 -6.87
C LEU A 185 11.52 11.42 -6.42
N ASN A 186 11.88 11.54 -5.13
CA ASN A 186 13.09 10.90 -4.60
C ASN A 186 12.95 9.39 -4.60
N THR A 187 11.76 8.88 -4.28
CA THR A 187 11.44 7.45 -4.35
C THR A 187 11.61 6.92 -5.77
N ILE A 188 11.06 7.64 -6.76
CA ILE A 188 11.22 7.27 -8.17
C ILE A 188 12.70 7.33 -8.58
N GLU A 189 13.48 8.30 -8.10
CA GLU A 189 14.92 8.38 -8.33
C GLU A 189 15.69 7.20 -7.73
N LYS A 190 15.27 6.72 -6.53
CA LYS A 190 15.83 5.50 -5.93
C LYS A 190 15.55 4.27 -6.81
N TRP A 191 14.30 4.12 -7.27
CA TRP A 191 13.92 2.99 -8.14
C TRP A 191 14.67 2.96 -9.45
N LEU A 192 14.99 4.11 -10.03
CA LEU A 192 15.79 4.17 -11.25
C LEU A 192 17.24 3.67 -11.10
N LYS A 193 17.75 3.53 -9.87
CA LYS A 193 19.06 2.90 -9.62
C LYS A 193 19.00 1.39 -9.85
N GLU A 194 17.81 0.78 -9.69
CA GLU A 194 17.56 -0.62 -9.95
C GLU A 194 17.26 -0.86 -11.43
N LYS A 195 18.03 -1.77 -12.07
CA LYS A 195 17.95 -1.99 -13.53
C LYS A 195 16.53 -2.33 -14.01
N THR A 196 15.83 -3.21 -13.29
CA THR A 196 14.47 -3.66 -13.66
C THR A 196 13.49 -2.51 -13.61
N PHE A 197 13.48 -1.74 -12.53
CA PHE A 197 12.60 -0.58 -12.38
C PHE A 197 12.91 0.49 -13.42
N ARG A 198 14.20 0.76 -13.67
CA ARG A 198 14.64 1.73 -14.68
C ARG A 198 14.12 1.38 -16.05
N ILE A 199 14.31 0.14 -16.52
CA ILE A 199 13.85 -0.31 -17.85
C ILE A 199 12.34 -0.12 -17.97
N THR A 200 11.58 -0.49 -16.94
CA THR A 200 10.12 -0.34 -16.93
C THR A 200 9.71 1.12 -17.01
N LEU A 201 10.31 2.01 -16.22
CA LEU A 201 10.01 3.44 -16.24
C LEU A 201 10.43 4.11 -17.55
N GLU A 202 11.58 3.71 -18.14
CA GLU A 202 12.02 4.20 -19.45
C GLU A 202 11.06 3.79 -20.57
N ASN A 203 10.51 2.59 -20.53
CA ASN A 203 9.52 2.11 -21.50
C ASN A 203 8.20 2.91 -21.41
N ILE A 204 7.80 3.36 -20.24
CA ILE A 204 6.54 4.08 -20.02
C ILE A 204 6.71 5.59 -20.22
N PHE A 205 7.78 6.17 -19.66
CA PHE A 205 8.00 7.61 -19.59
C PHE A 205 9.10 8.11 -20.53
N GLY A 206 9.75 7.23 -21.30
CA GLY A 206 10.86 7.54 -22.21
C GLY A 206 12.23 7.58 -21.54
N SER A 207 13.27 7.90 -22.31
CA SER A 207 14.68 7.82 -21.91
C SER A 207 15.10 8.73 -20.72
N ASN A 208 14.25 9.67 -20.34
CA ASN A 208 14.48 10.53 -19.17
C ASN A 208 13.23 10.56 -18.29
N PRO A 209 12.91 9.44 -17.59
CA PRO A 209 11.65 9.27 -16.87
C PRO A 209 11.45 10.33 -15.79
N ILE A 210 12.47 10.71 -15.02
CA ILE A 210 12.34 11.74 -13.98
C ILE A 210 11.94 13.10 -14.58
N LYS A 211 12.59 13.52 -15.65
CA LYS A 211 12.27 14.81 -16.30
C LYS A 211 10.84 14.80 -16.83
N ASN A 212 10.43 13.68 -17.45
CA ASN A 212 9.11 13.55 -18.02
C ASN A 212 8.02 13.46 -16.96
N ILE A 213 8.27 12.76 -15.85
CA ILE A 213 7.39 12.72 -14.69
C ILE A 213 7.26 14.12 -14.08
N LYS A 214 8.38 14.80 -13.79
CA LYS A 214 8.36 16.18 -13.26
C LYS A 214 7.55 17.13 -14.15
N LYS A 215 7.78 17.07 -15.47
CA LYS A 215 7.08 17.96 -16.43
C LYS A 215 5.57 17.70 -16.45
N LYS A 216 5.16 16.43 -16.38
CA LYS A 216 3.76 16.02 -16.62
C LYS A 216 2.95 15.86 -15.34
N TYR A 217 3.58 15.42 -14.25
CA TYR A 217 2.88 14.91 -13.07
C TYR A 217 3.25 15.58 -11.73
N LEU A 218 3.90 16.73 -11.75
CA LEU A 218 4.28 17.41 -10.52
C LEU A 218 3.06 17.74 -9.63
N ASN A 219 1.96 18.17 -10.25
CA ASN A 219 0.73 18.50 -9.52
C ASN A 219 0.09 17.24 -8.93
N GLU A 220 0.12 16.12 -9.66
CA GLU A 220 -0.42 14.84 -9.23
C GLU A 220 0.33 14.31 -8.00
N ILE A 221 1.66 14.40 -8.00
CA ILE A 221 2.49 14.01 -6.85
C ILE A 221 2.16 14.87 -5.63
N ASN A 222 1.97 16.17 -5.79
CA ASN A 222 1.59 17.07 -4.70
C ASN A 222 0.21 16.71 -4.12
N GLN A 223 -0.76 16.38 -4.98
CA GLN A 223 -2.08 15.92 -4.53
C GLN A 223 -2.00 14.59 -3.79
N MET A 224 -1.20 13.65 -4.27
CA MET A 224 -0.94 12.38 -3.61
C MET A 224 -0.35 12.56 -2.20
N ASN A 225 0.67 13.44 -2.07
CA ASN A 225 1.28 13.74 -0.78
C ASN A 225 0.28 14.33 0.20
N LEU A 226 -0.61 15.23 -0.26
CA LEU A 226 -1.67 15.79 0.57
C LEU A 226 -2.67 14.72 1.02
N LEU A 227 -3.01 13.76 0.15
CA LEU A 227 -3.86 12.62 0.52
C LEU A 227 -3.18 11.75 1.57
N CYS A 228 -1.90 11.46 1.40
CA CYS A 228 -1.11 10.69 2.36
C CYS A 228 -1.12 11.36 3.75
N GLU A 229 -0.87 12.68 3.79
CA GLU A 229 -0.89 13.45 5.04
C GLU A 229 -2.23 13.41 5.78
N ASN A 230 -3.33 13.52 5.04
CA ASN A 230 -4.67 13.50 5.63
C ASN A 230 -5.11 12.09 6.04
N PHE A 231 -4.57 11.04 5.39
CA PHE A 231 -4.93 9.66 5.67
C PHE A 231 -4.22 9.10 6.89
N ILE A 232 -2.93 9.43 7.08
CA ILE A 232 -2.10 8.97 8.20
C ILE A 232 -2.42 9.80 9.46
#